data_27a6a06a8fb64be03a04d11dbde47b17
#
_entry.id   27a6a06a8fb64be03a04d11dbde47b17
#
_cell.length_a   1.000
_cell.length_b   1.000
_cell.length_c   1.000
_cell.angle_alpha   90.00
_cell.angle_beta   90.00
_cell.angle_gamma   90.00
#
_symmetry.space_group_name_H-M   'P 1'
#
loop_
_entity.id
_entity.type
_entity.pdbx_description
1 polymer ?
#
loop_
_entity_poly.entity_id
_entity_poly.type
_entity_poly.pdbx_seq_one_letter_code
_entity_poly.pdbx_strand_id
1 'polypeptide(L)'
;MERKTRVVQIDGVEHHHCGKCKQYKLPKEFYANKRSLSGRGSYCKPCMREYSSTEEWSEWRKQRYYKNPARTIWMEAKSRARKLQIPFDLEPEDCQIPEFCPVLGIKLSGKGFGTKSETTPTLDRMNNLKGYVKDNVKVISWKANRLKSDCNDPQTFLAIAEYVRNCNSVHT
;
A
#
# COMPACT_ATOMS: atom_id res chain seq x y z
N MET A 1 -30.55 -6.45 25.23
CA MET A 1 -29.90 -5.23 24.69
C MET A 1 -30.44 -4.98 23.29
N GLU A 2 -31.32 -4.02 23.13
CA GLU A 2 -31.82 -3.62 21.83
C GLU A 2 -30.68 -3.11 20.96
N ARG A 3 -30.50 -3.66 19.76
CA ARG A 3 -29.56 -3.15 18.77
C ARG A 3 -30.10 -1.82 18.26
N LYS A 4 -29.56 -0.69 18.77
CA LYS A 4 -29.88 0.64 18.23
C LYS A 4 -29.76 0.63 16.72
N THR A 5 -30.84 1.00 16.04
CA THR A 5 -30.86 1.15 14.58
C THR A 5 -29.80 2.17 14.20
N ARG A 6 -28.86 1.78 13.33
CA ARG A 6 -27.76 2.66 12.90
C ARG A 6 -28.21 3.73 11.92
N VAL A 7 -29.39 3.62 11.38
CA VAL A 7 -29.96 4.51 10.39
C VAL A 7 -31.35 4.94 10.86
N VAL A 8 -31.61 6.22 10.82
CA VAL A 8 -32.91 6.84 11.18
C VAL A 8 -33.30 7.88 10.13
N GLN A 9 -34.58 8.14 10.00
CA GLN A 9 -35.10 9.27 9.23
C GLN A 9 -35.37 10.45 10.21
N ILE A 10 -34.77 11.61 9.92
CA ILE A 10 -35.01 12.86 10.64
C ILE A 10 -35.51 13.87 9.60
N ASP A 11 -36.71 14.39 9.76
CA ASP A 11 -37.36 15.30 8.80
C ASP A 11 -37.35 14.76 7.34
N GLY A 12 -37.57 13.44 7.18
CA GLY A 12 -37.55 12.77 5.87
C GLY A 12 -36.16 12.57 5.26
N VAL A 13 -35.09 12.90 5.98
CA VAL A 13 -33.71 12.76 5.53
C VAL A 13 -33.01 11.63 6.29
N GLU A 14 -32.31 10.76 5.55
CA GLU A 14 -31.54 9.65 6.12
C GLU A 14 -30.35 10.16 6.95
N HIS A 15 -30.23 9.68 8.18
CA HIS A 15 -29.11 9.95 9.10
C HIS A 15 -28.51 8.65 9.63
N HIS A 16 -27.18 8.64 9.78
CA HIS A 16 -26.40 7.51 10.30
C HIS A 16 -25.84 7.82 11.68
N HIS A 17 -25.93 6.86 12.60
CA HIS A 17 -25.36 6.96 13.94
C HIS A 17 -23.84 6.75 13.91
N CYS A 18 -23.09 7.72 14.47
CA CYS A 18 -21.65 7.58 14.69
C CYS A 18 -21.38 6.82 16.01
N GLY A 19 -20.72 5.69 15.91
CA GLY A 19 -20.38 4.85 17.09
C GLY A 19 -19.43 5.52 18.10
N LYS A 20 -18.66 6.57 17.68
CA LYS A 20 -17.74 7.30 18.57
C LYS A 20 -18.40 8.51 19.23
N CYS A 21 -18.82 9.51 18.46
CA CYS A 21 -19.43 10.71 19.02
C CYS A 21 -20.93 10.57 19.36
N LYS A 22 -21.54 9.40 19.07
CA LYS A 22 -22.94 9.06 19.37
C LYS A 22 -23.98 9.98 18.70
N GLN A 23 -23.56 10.80 17.74
CA GLN A 23 -24.46 11.70 17.01
C GLN A 23 -24.98 11.04 15.73
N TYR A 24 -26.19 11.41 15.33
CA TYR A 24 -26.73 11.12 14.02
C TYR A 24 -26.29 12.21 13.03
N LYS A 25 -25.79 11.80 11.87
CA LYS A 25 -25.22 12.68 10.85
C LYS A 25 -25.59 12.20 9.45
N LEU A 26 -25.52 13.09 8.48
CA LEU A 26 -25.81 12.76 7.09
C LEU A 26 -24.89 11.67 6.52
N PRO A 27 -25.35 10.81 5.62
CA PRO A 27 -24.54 9.75 5.01
C PRO A 27 -23.22 10.22 4.37
N LYS A 28 -23.19 11.45 3.81
CA LYS A 28 -22.00 12.08 3.23
C LYS A 28 -20.88 12.34 4.23
N GLU A 29 -21.20 12.40 5.52
CA GLU A 29 -20.23 12.60 6.60
C GLU A 29 -19.51 11.31 7.01
N PHE A 30 -19.84 10.18 6.42
CA PHE A 30 -19.20 8.88 6.63
C PHE A 30 -18.44 8.43 5.39
N TYR A 31 -17.41 7.62 5.57
CA TYR A 31 -16.78 6.93 4.45
C TYR A 31 -17.70 5.79 3.96
N ALA A 32 -17.70 5.55 2.64
CA ALA A 32 -18.41 4.41 2.08
C ALA A 32 -17.79 3.09 2.58
N ASN A 33 -18.65 2.11 2.91
CA ASN A 33 -18.22 0.77 3.31
C ASN A 33 -19.19 -0.26 2.74
N LYS A 34 -18.84 -0.84 1.60
CA LYS A 34 -19.65 -1.85 0.90
C LYS A 34 -19.94 -3.12 1.74
N ARG A 35 -19.16 -3.38 2.79
CA ARG A 35 -19.36 -4.53 3.69
C ARG A 35 -20.32 -4.26 4.83
N SER A 36 -20.70 -3.02 5.04
CA SER A 36 -21.68 -2.61 6.06
C SER A 36 -23.09 -2.69 5.46
N LEU A 37 -24.05 -3.18 6.24
CA LEU A 37 -25.47 -3.19 5.83
C LEU A 37 -26.00 -1.78 5.50
N SER A 38 -25.49 -0.76 6.16
CA SER A 38 -25.83 0.65 5.90
C SER A 38 -25.04 1.27 4.74
N GLY A 39 -24.12 0.54 4.09
CA GLY A 39 -23.22 1.08 3.07
C GLY A 39 -22.19 2.10 3.59
N ARG A 40 -22.17 2.38 4.89
CA ARG A 40 -21.33 3.42 5.51
C ARG A 40 -20.47 2.88 6.64
N GLY A 41 -19.38 3.58 6.93
CA GLY A 41 -18.48 3.30 8.04
C GLY A 41 -19.15 3.50 9.40
N SER A 42 -18.59 2.90 10.46
CA SER A 42 -19.13 2.98 11.82
C SER A 42 -18.89 4.32 12.49
N TYR A 43 -17.92 5.10 12.04
CA TYR A 43 -17.57 6.41 12.57
C TYR A 43 -17.70 7.48 11.50
N CYS A 44 -18.14 8.68 11.86
CA CYS A 44 -18.13 9.83 10.95
C CYS A 44 -16.68 10.22 10.58
N LYS A 45 -16.50 10.93 9.49
CA LYS A 45 -15.16 11.30 8.95
C LYS A 45 -14.26 11.99 9.98
N PRO A 46 -14.73 12.98 10.80
CA PRO A 46 -13.90 13.56 11.86
C PRO A 46 -13.46 12.52 12.89
N CYS A 47 -14.40 11.74 13.45
CA CYS A 47 -14.09 10.71 14.44
C CYS A 47 -13.18 9.60 13.89
N MET A 48 -13.28 9.27 12.60
CA MET A 48 -12.40 8.30 11.95
C MET A 48 -10.99 8.85 11.76
N ARG A 49 -10.84 10.13 11.42
CA ARG A 49 -9.52 10.78 11.34
C ARG A 49 -8.81 10.79 12.70
N GLU A 50 -9.52 11.20 13.75
CA GLU A 50 -9.00 11.17 15.11
C GLU A 50 -8.60 9.74 15.55
N TYR A 51 -9.46 8.75 15.32
CA TYR A 51 -9.15 7.35 15.62
C TYR A 51 -7.94 6.85 14.81
N SER A 52 -7.84 7.21 13.53
CA SER A 52 -6.72 6.78 12.67
C SER A 52 -5.38 7.45 13.01
N SER A 53 -5.36 8.49 13.84
CA SER A 53 -4.14 9.12 14.35
C SER A 53 -3.66 8.54 15.68
N THR A 54 -4.42 7.62 16.30
CA THR A 54 -4.04 7.01 17.58
C THR A 54 -2.88 6.01 17.42
N GLU A 55 -2.09 5.85 18.48
CA GLU A 55 -1.03 4.85 18.56
C GLU A 55 -1.60 3.43 18.43
N GLU A 56 -2.75 3.17 19.06
CA GLU A 56 -3.46 1.89 18.94
C GLU A 56 -3.77 1.51 17.48
N TRP A 57 -4.27 2.45 16.69
CA TRP A 57 -4.51 2.24 15.26
C TRP A 57 -3.22 1.99 14.48
N SER A 58 -2.16 2.74 14.80
CA SER A 58 -0.84 2.57 14.20
C SER A 58 -0.30 1.17 14.48
N GLU A 59 -0.38 0.72 15.74
CA GLU A 59 0.08 -0.59 16.16
C GLU A 59 -0.75 -1.72 15.53
N TRP A 60 -2.08 -1.60 15.49
CA TRP A 60 -2.95 -2.54 14.79
C TRP A 60 -2.57 -2.67 13.29
N ARG A 61 -2.26 -1.55 12.64
CA ARG A 61 -1.81 -1.56 11.24
C ARG A 61 -0.46 -2.27 11.08
N LYS A 62 0.48 -2.05 11.99
CA LYS A 62 1.78 -2.73 12.00
C LYS A 62 1.60 -4.23 12.14
N GLN A 63 0.84 -4.69 13.14
CA GLN A 63 0.56 -6.10 13.36
C GLN A 63 -0.08 -6.75 12.12
N ARG A 64 -1.03 -6.08 11.49
CA ARG A 64 -1.67 -6.56 10.27
C ARG A 64 -0.68 -6.67 9.10
N TYR A 65 0.23 -5.70 8.96
CA TYR A 65 1.30 -5.71 7.97
C TYR A 65 2.23 -6.91 8.18
N TYR A 66 2.71 -7.11 9.40
CA TYR A 66 3.65 -8.21 9.70
C TYR A 66 3.00 -9.59 9.63
N LYS A 67 1.70 -9.69 9.85
CA LYS A 67 0.97 -10.95 9.75
C LYS A 67 0.90 -11.48 8.31
N ASN A 68 0.81 -10.62 7.33
CA ASN A 68 0.81 -11.01 5.90
C ASN A 68 1.38 -9.89 5.02
N PRO A 69 2.71 -9.79 4.94
CA PRO A 69 3.38 -8.73 4.19
C PRO A 69 3.16 -8.87 2.67
N ALA A 70 3.08 -10.09 2.12
CA ALA A 70 2.78 -10.33 0.71
C ALA A 70 1.42 -9.74 0.30
N ARG A 71 0.38 -9.98 1.13
CA ARG A 71 -0.94 -9.38 0.93
C ARG A 71 -0.90 -7.84 0.97
N THR A 72 -0.06 -7.27 1.82
CA THR A 72 0.07 -5.81 1.90
C THR A 72 0.69 -5.24 0.63
N ILE A 73 1.78 -5.84 0.14
CA ILE A 73 2.42 -5.48 -1.12
C ILE A 73 1.42 -5.58 -2.28
N TRP A 74 0.65 -6.67 -2.35
CA TRP A 74 -0.41 -6.87 -3.33
C TRP A 74 -1.47 -5.76 -3.29
N MET A 75 -1.98 -5.41 -2.09
CA MET A 75 -2.98 -4.35 -1.92
C MET A 75 -2.46 -2.98 -2.37
N GLU A 76 -1.19 -2.67 -2.06
CA GLU A 76 -0.54 -1.43 -2.49
C GLU A 76 -0.40 -1.37 -4.02
N ALA A 77 0.04 -2.48 -4.64
CA ALA A 77 0.14 -2.59 -6.09
C ALA A 77 -1.22 -2.43 -6.77
N LYS A 78 -2.27 -3.09 -6.25
CA LYS A 78 -3.64 -2.95 -6.74
C LYS A 78 -4.16 -1.51 -6.65
N SER A 79 -3.83 -0.83 -5.56
CA SER A 79 -4.18 0.60 -5.40
C SER A 79 -3.46 1.49 -6.39
N ARG A 80 -2.15 1.24 -6.64
CA ARG A 80 -1.37 1.97 -7.66
C ARG A 80 -1.89 1.72 -9.06
N ALA A 81 -2.15 0.45 -9.43
CA ALA A 81 -2.70 0.08 -10.74
C ALA A 81 -4.01 0.83 -11.04
N ARG A 82 -4.92 0.87 -10.05
CA ARG A 82 -6.18 1.61 -10.18
C ARG A 82 -5.99 3.11 -10.36
N LYS A 83 -5.03 3.72 -9.65
CA LYS A 83 -4.73 5.15 -9.79
C LYS A 83 -4.12 5.49 -11.16
N LEU A 84 -3.27 4.61 -11.66
CA LEU A 84 -2.58 4.76 -12.94
C LEU A 84 -3.41 4.24 -14.12
N GLN A 85 -4.58 3.63 -13.88
CA GLN A 85 -5.44 3.01 -14.89
C GLN A 85 -4.72 1.96 -15.75
N ILE A 86 -3.81 1.19 -15.15
CA ILE A 86 -3.04 0.13 -15.81
C ILE A 86 -3.57 -1.25 -15.42
N PRO A 87 -3.35 -2.29 -16.27
CA PRO A 87 -3.79 -3.66 -16.02
C PRO A 87 -3.31 -4.22 -14.68
N PHE A 88 -4.15 -5.06 -14.05
CA PHE A 88 -3.86 -5.73 -12.79
C PHE A 88 -4.58 -7.09 -12.76
N ASP A 89 -3.81 -8.18 -12.71
CA ASP A 89 -4.34 -9.56 -12.66
C ASP A 89 -3.68 -10.44 -11.59
N LEU A 90 -2.92 -9.81 -10.64
CA LEU A 90 -2.21 -10.53 -9.61
C LEU A 90 -3.12 -11.00 -8.48
N GLU A 91 -2.75 -12.14 -7.88
CA GLU A 91 -3.22 -12.61 -6.59
C GLU A 91 -2.16 -12.36 -5.48
N PRO A 92 -2.54 -12.40 -4.19
CA PRO A 92 -1.57 -12.19 -3.09
C PRO A 92 -0.39 -13.16 -3.14
N GLU A 93 -0.59 -14.36 -3.67
CA GLU A 93 0.39 -15.44 -3.81
C GLU A 93 1.49 -15.10 -4.82
N ASP A 94 1.21 -14.23 -5.79
CA ASP A 94 2.19 -13.75 -6.77
C ASP A 94 3.18 -12.73 -6.15
N CYS A 95 2.92 -12.27 -4.92
CA CYS A 95 3.72 -11.27 -4.21
C CYS A 95 4.58 -11.86 -3.09
N GLN A 96 5.03 -13.12 -3.23
CA GLN A 96 5.89 -13.77 -2.25
C GLN A 96 7.21 -13.00 -2.09
N ILE A 97 7.61 -12.82 -0.83
CA ILE A 97 8.83 -12.08 -0.49
C ILE A 97 9.98 -13.06 -0.38
N PRO A 98 10.98 -13.01 -1.26
CA PRO A 98 12.17 -13.84 -1.14
C PRO A 98 13.01 -13.39 0.07
N GLU A 99 13.87 -14.26 0.57
CA GLU A 99 14.79 -13.92 1.67
C GLU A 99 15.78 -12.83 1.25
N PHE A 100 16.28 -12.91 0.02
CA PHE A 100 17.24 -11.95 -0.54
C PHE A 100 16.66 -11.25 -1.77
N CYS A 101 17.05 -10.00 -1.95
CA CYS A 101 16.72 -9.24 -3.15
C CYS A 101 17.36 -9.89 -4.38
N PRO A 102 16.59 -10.33 -5.39
CA PRO A 102 17.14 -11.00 -6.56
C PRO A 102 17.99 -10.10 -7.47
N VAL A 103 18.01 -8.78 -7.21
CA VAL A 103 18.79 -7.79 -7.97
C VAL A 103 20.10 -7.45 -7.28
N LEU A 104 20.06 -7.18 -5.97
CA LEU A 104 21.21 -6.69 -5.21
C LEU A 104 21.79 -7.71 -4.23
N GLY A 105 21.20 -8.91 -4.09
CA GLY A 105 21.66 -9.93 -3.15
C GLY A 105 21.52 -9.56 -1.65
N ILE A 106 20.98 -8.40 -1.31
CA ILE A 106 20.82 -7.97 0.08
C ILE A 106 19.62 -8.65 0.72
N LYS A 107 19.70 -8.98 2.01
CA LYS A 107 18.60 -9.57 2.77
C LYS A 107 17.43 -8.61 2.85
N LEU A 108 16.24 -9.07 2.43
CA LEU A 108 15.02 -8.29 2.55
C LEU A 108 14.53 -8.32 3.99
N SER A 109 14.22 -7.16 4.53
CA SER A 109 13.69 -7.02 5.88
C SER A 109 12.46 -6.14 5.86
N GLY A 110 11.36 -6.66 6.43
CA GLY A 110 10.11 -5.91 6.60
C GLY A 110 10.14 -4.87 7.71
N LYS A 111 11.33 -4.46 8.18
CA LYS A 111 11.47 -3.40 9.18
C LYS A 111 11.14 -2.06 8.53
N GLY A 112 9.96 -1.53 8.84
CA GLY A 112 9.60 -0.19 8.41
C GLY A 112 8.16 -0.02 7.98
N PHE A 113 7.21 -0.41 8.83
CA PHE A 113 5.86 0.11 8.67
C PHE A 113 5.92 1.64 8.77
N GLY A 114 5.60 2.31 7.67
CA GLY A 114 5.62 3.78 7.58
C GLY A 114 6.94 4.39 7.09
N THR A 115 8.10 3.72 7.27
CA THR A 115 9.40 4.22 6.78
C THR A 115 10.04 3.17 5.90
N LYS A 116 10.25 3.47 4.63
CA LYS A 116 10.96 2.58 3.70
C LYS A 116 12.46 2.65 3.99
N SER A 117 13.07 1.51 4.29
CA SER A 117 14.52 1.31 4.34
C SER A 117 15.01 0.73 3.01
N GLU A 118 16.30 0.74 2.78
CA GLU A 118 16.91 0.15 1.58
C GLU A 118 16.53 -1.30 1.35
N THR A 119 16.32 -2.05 2.44
CA THR A 119 15.98 -3.49 2.43
C THR A 119 14.49 -3.78 2.39
N THR A 120 13.62 -2.76 2.43
CA THR A 120 12.17 -2.95 2.41
C THR A 120 11.72 -3.64 1.13
N PRO A 121 10.97 -4.77 1.19
CA PRO A 121 10.45 -5.43 0.01
C PRO A 121 9.41 -4.57 -0.70
N THR A 122 9.52 -4.47 -2.02
CA THR A 122 8.60 -3.72 -2.88
C THR A 122 8.30 -4.53 -4.14
N LEU A 123 7.10 -4.37 -4.69
CA LEU A 123 6.75 -4.97 -5.98
C LEU A 123 7.17 -4.05 -7.12
N ASP A 124 8.11 -4.52 -7.92
CA ASP A 124 8.55 -3.89 -9.16
C ASP A 124 7.79 -4.45 -10.36
N ARG A 125 7.59 -3.63 -11.38
CA ARG A 125 7.21 -4.06 -12.73
C ARG A 125 8.48 -4.21 -13.54
N MET A 126 8.80 -5.42 -14.01
CA MET A 126 10.02 -5.66 -14.79
C MET A 126 10.05 -4.78 -16.04
N ASN A 127 8.92 -4.65 -16.72
CA ASN A 127 8.68 -3.68 -17.79
C ASN A 127 7.62 -2.66 -17.36
N ASN A 128 8.00 -1.40 -17.23
CA ASN A 128 7.12 -0.31 -16.78
C ASN A 128 6.00 0.05 -17.78
N LEU A 129 6.12 -0.35 -19.05
CA LEU A 129 5.09 -0.17 -20.06
C LEU A 129 3.92 -1.17 -19.89
N LYS A 130 4.15 -2.26 -19.15
CA LYS A 130 3.11 -3.23 -18.80
C LYS A 130 2.52 -2.92 -17.43
N GLY A 131 1.35 -3.53 -17.13
CA GLY A 131 0.71 -3.42 -15.83
C GLY A 131 1.35 -4.31 -14.75
N TYR A 132 0.66 -4.38 -13.61
CA TYR A 132 0.93 -5.37 -12.57
C TYR A 132 0.25 -6.68 -12.97
N VAL A 133 0.87 -7.40 -13.87
CA VAL A 133 0.36 -8.66 -14.42
C VAL A 133 1.34 -9.78 -14.14
N LYS A 134 0.86 -11.03 -14.17
CA LYS A 134 1.68 -12.22 -14.04
C LYS A 134 2.85 -12.14 -15.02
N ASP A 135 3.99 -12.68 -14.65
CA ASP A 135 5.24 -12.67 -15.42
C ASP A 135 5.86 -11.27 -15.68
N ASN A 136 5.25 -10.19 -15.19
CA ASN A 136 5.81 -8.84 -15.26
C ASN A 136 6.15 -8.23 -13.91
N VAL A 137 6.09 -8.98 -12.83
CA VAL A 137 6.35 -8.46 -11.48
C VAL A 137 7.39 -9.27 -10.74
N LYS A 138 8.13 -8.59 -9.87
CA LYS A 138 9.09 -9.21 -8.97
C LYS A 138 9.18 -8.46 -7.66
N VAL A 139 9.29 -9.17 -6.54
CA VAL A 139 9.56 -8.53 -5.26
C VAL A 139 11.05 -8.31 -5.13
N ILE A 140 11.45 -7.04 -5.05
CA ILE A 140 12.84 -6.59 -4.92
C ILE A 140 12.97 -5.61 -3.75
N SER A 141 14.20 -5.25 -3.37
CA SER A 141 14.43 -4.23 -2.35
C SER A 141 13.99 -2.85 -2.84
N TRP A 142 13.57 -1.99 -1.92
CA TRP A 142 13.27 -0.59 -2.22
C TRP A 142 14.47 0.13 -2.84
N LYS A 143 15.70 -0.20 -2.41
CA LYS A 143 16.94 0.32 -3.02
C LYS A 143 17.03 -0.02 -4.50
N ALA A 144 16.87 -1.30 -4.86
CA ALA A 144 16.91 -1.73 -6.25
C ALA A 144 15.79 -1.08 -7.08
N ASN A 145 14.58 -1.05 -6.55
CA ASN A 145 13.42 -0.46 -7.22
C ASN A 145 13.60 1.05 -7.45
N ARG A 146 14.16 1.77 -6.48
CA ARG A 146 14.46 3.20 -6.61
C ARG A 146 15.56 3.46 -7.65
N LEU A 147 16.61 2.63 -7.68
CA LEU A 147 17.69 2.75 -8.68
C LEU A 147 17.20 2.46 -10.09
N LYS A 148 16.34 1.44 -10.24
CA LYS A 148 15.72 1.12 -11.53
C LYS A 148 14.75 2.21 -11.97
N SER A 149 13.95 2.77 -11.04
CA SER A 149 12.91 3.77 -11.31
C SER A 149 12.02 3.36 -12.49
N ASP A 150 11.87 4.21 -13.48
CA ASP A 150 11.09 4.01 -14.72
C ASP A 150 11.95 3.59 -15.93
N CYS A 151 13.27 3.44 -15.75
CA CYS A 151 14.15 3.02 -16.81
C CYS A 151 13.97 1.53 -17.14
N ASN A 152 13.75 1.25 -18.42
CA ASN A 152 13.67 -0.13 -18.96
C ASN A 152 14.87 -0.46 -19.91
N ASP A 153 15.75 0.51 -20.13
CA ASP A 153 16.88 0.33 -21.05
C ASP A 153 18.15 -0.15 -20.32
N PRO A 154 18.63 -1.38 -20.58
CA PRO A 154 19.84 -1.90 -19.95
C PRO A 154 21.09 -1.06 -20.27
N GLN A 155 21.17 -0.43 -21.44
CA GLN A 155 22.36 0.32 -21.86
C GLN A 155 22.55 1.56 -20.98
N THR A 156 21.46 2.20 -20.58
CA THR A 156 21.50 3.31 -19.60
C THR A 156 22.15 2.88 -18.30
N PHE A 157 21.83 1.69 -17.77
CA PHE A 157 22.44 1.19 -16.52
C PHE A 157 23.92 0.85 -16.71
N LEU A 158 24.30 0.30 -17.86
CA LEU A 158 25.70 0.02 -18.19
C LEU A 158 26.52 1.31 -18.27
N ALA A 159 26.00 2.34 -18.93
CA ALA A 159 26.65 3.66 -19.03
C ALA A 159 26.83 4.31 -17.65
N ILE A 160 25.81 4.24 -16.77
CA ILE A 160 25.91 4.73 -15.40
C ILE A 160 26.95 3.94 -14.61
N ALA A 161 27.00 2.61 -14.74
CA ALA A 161 27.96 1.77 -14.06
C ALA A 161 29.39 2.08 -14.49
N GLU A 162 29.62 2.32 -15.79
CA GLU A 162 30.92 2.72 -16.33
C GLU A 162 31.34 4.11 -15.81
N TYR A 163 30.45 5.08 -15.83
CA TYR A 163 30.70 6.41 -15.26
C TYR A 163 31.13 6.32 -13.79
N VAL A 164 30.40 5.57 -12.95
CA VAL A 164 30.74 5.40 -11.54
C VAL A 164 32.09 4.70 -11.35
N ARG A 165 32.42 3.70 -12.19
CA ARG A 165 33.71 3.01 -12.17
C ARG A 165 34.85 3.98 -12.46
N ASN A 166 34.71 4.82 -13.48
CA ASN A 166 35.71 5.80 -13.86
C ASN A 166 35.91 6.89 -12.80
N CYS A 167 34.83 7.35 -12.14
CA CYS A 167 34.93 8.28 -11.03
C CYS A 167 35.75 7.72 -9.84
N ASN A 168 35.61 6.42 -9.55
CA ASN A 168 36.35 5.79 -8.46
C ASN A 168 37.83 5.48 -8.81
N SER A 169 38.18 5.41 -10.08
CA SER A 169 39.56 5.16 -10.53
C SER A 169 40.45 6.39 -10.46
N VAL A 170 39.90 7.60 -10.29
CA VAL A 170 40.65 8.87 -10.24
C VAL A 170 41.19 9.15 -8.83
N HIS A 171 40.79 8.39 -7.83
CA HIS A 171 41.19 8.60 -6.41
C HIS A 171 42.09 7.48 -5.86
N THR A 172 42.61 6.61 -6.71
CA THR A 172 43.65 5.62 -6.37
C THR A 172 44.95 5.96 -7.07
#